data_5022eb60020e85c7d6b86138ea0fbc2e
#
_entry.id   5022eb60020e85c7d6b86138ea0fbc2e
#
_cell.length_a   1.000
_cell.length_b   1.000
_cell.length_c   1.000
_cell.angle_alpha   90.00
_cell.angle_beta   90.00
_cell.angle_gamma   90.00
#
_symmetry.space_group_name_H-M   'P 1'
#
loop_
_entity.id
_entity.type
_entity.pdbx_description
1 polymer ?
#
loop_
_entity_poly.entity_id
_entity_poly.type
_entity_poly.pdbx_seq_one_letter_code
_entity_poly.pdbx_strand_id
1 'polypeptide(L)'
;MKKVEAIIRPFKLDEVKIALVNAGVVGMTVSEVRGFGRQKGQTERYRGSEYTVEFLQKLKIEIVIEDSQVDMVVDKIVAAARTGEIGDGKIFVTPVEKIVRIRTGEKDFEAV
;
A
#
# COMPACT_ATOMS: atom_id res chain seq x y z
N MET A 1 14.77 8.66 -5.24
CA MET A 1 13.29 8.59 -5.16
C MET A 1 12.84 7.15 -5.12
N LYS A 2 11.85 6.89 -4.32
CA LYS A 2 11.29 5.55 -4.18
C LYS A 2 9.78 5.61 -4.26
N LYS A 3 9.20 4.56 -4.82
CA LYS A 3 7.76 4.36 -4.78
C LYS A 3 7.45 3.38 -3.67
N VAL A 4 6.55 3.77 -2.79
CA VAL A 4 6.05 2.90 -1.74
C VAL A 4 4.63 2.49 -2.14
N GLU A 5 4.42 1.19 -2.26
CA GLU A 5 3.10 0.62 -2.49
C GLU A 5 2.68 -0.14 -1.26
N ALA A 6 1.52 0.18 -0.74
CA ALA A 6 1.00 -0.52 0.43
C ALA A 6 -0.33 -1.16 0.06
N ILE A 7 -0.41 -2.47 0.24
CA ILE A 7 -1.67 -3.21 0.09
C ILE A 7 -2.22 -3.37 1.49
N ILE A 8 -3.38 -2.81 1.76
CA ILE A 8 -3.94 -2.74 3.11
C ILE A 8 -5.39 -3.21 3.12
N ARG A 9 -5.90 -3.47 4.30
CA ARG A 9 -7.33 -3.73 4.49
C ARG A 9 -8.11 -2.45 4.20
N PRO A 10 -9.25 -2.52 3.52
CA PRO A 10 -10.01 -1.32 3.17
C PRO A 10 -10.37 -0.43 4.35
N PHE A 11 -10.72 -1.03 5.49
CA PHE A 11 -11.16 -0.23 6.62
C PHE A 11 -10.01 0.51 7.34
N LYS A 12 -8.78 0.25 6.94
CA LYS A 12 -7.61 0.95 7.49
C LYS A 12 -7.22 2.20 6.71
N LEU A 13 -7.91 2.48 5.62
CA LEU A 13 -7.54 3.59 4.76
C LEU A 13 -7.45 4.93 5.49
N ASP A 14 -8.46 5.26 6.29
CA ASP A 14 -8.48 6.56 6.96
C ASP A 14 -7.32 6.73 7.92
N GLU A 15 -7.02 5.69 8.69
CA GLU A 15 -5.90 5.75 9.62
C GLU A 15 -4.56 5.91 8.91
N VAL A 16 -4.37 5.18 7.81
CA VAL A 16 -3.15 5.27 7.02
C VAL A 16 -3.04 6.65 6.38
N LYS A 17 -4.13 7.15 5.82
CA LYS A 17 -4.15 8.47 5.21
C LYS A 17 -3.75 9.56 6.20
N ILE A 18 -4.32 9.53 7.39
CA ILE A 18 -4.00 10.52 8.43
C ILE A 18 -2.53 10.42 8.81
N ALA A 19 -2.02 9.20 8.99
CA ALA A 19 -0.62 9.00 9.34
C ALA A 19 0.32 9.55 8.27
N LEU A 20 0.00 9.34 7.00
CA LEU A 20 0.82 9.82 5.89
C LEU A 20 0.78 11.34 5.77
N VAL A 21 -0.39 11.93 5.89
CA VAL A 21 -0.54 13.39 5.84
C VAL A 21 0.25 14.02 6.98
N ASN A 22 0.14 13.47 8.18
CA ASN A 22 0.89 13.98 9.32
C ASN A 22 2.39 13.81 9.17
N ALA A 23 2.82 12.85 8.38
CA ALA A 23 4.24 12.63 8.09
C ALA A 23 4.76 13.52 6.96
N GLY A 24 3.91 14.38 6.40
CA GLY A 24 4.32 15.32 5.36
C GLY A 24 4.15 14.80 3.95
N VAL A 25 3.49 13.69 3.76
CA VAL A 25 3.21 13.17 2.42
C VAL A 25 2.14 14.03 1.77
N VAL A 26 2.43 14.54 0.58
CA VAL A 26 1.57 15.53 -0.07
C VAL A 26 0.57 14.92 -1.02
N GLY A 27 0.89 13.79 -1.60
CA GLY A 27 -0.01 13.16 -2.56
C GLY A 27 0.05 11.66 -2.46
N MET A 28 -1.06 11.02 -2.75
CA MET A 28 -1.13 9.57 -2.78
C MET A 28 -2.19 9.15 -3.78
N THR A 29 -1.98 8.00 -4.37
CA THR A 29 -2.95 7.39 -5.26
C THR A 29 -3.51 6.15 -4.59
N VAL A 30 -4.82 6.02 -4.61
CA VAL A 30 -5.49 4.88 -3.99
C VAL A 30 -6.27 4.15 -5.07
N SER A 31 -6.11 2.85 -5.13
CA SER A 31 -6.88 2.02 -6.05
C SER A 31 -7.44 0.80 -5.32
N GLU A 32 -8.57 0.33 -5.80
CA GLU A 32 -9.17 -0.88 -5.28
C GLU A 32 -8.57 -2.06 -6.03
N VAL A 33 -8.13 -3.05 -5.27
CA VAL A 33 -7.52 -4.25 -5.84
C VAL A 33 -8.10 -5.46 -5.13
N ARG A 34 -7.90 -6.62 -5.72
CA ARG A 34 -8.30 -7.87 -5.09
C ARG A 34 -7.06 -8.69 -4.84
N GLY A 35 -6.94 -9.20 -3.64
CA GLY A 35 -5.80 -9.99 -3.27
C GLY A 35 -6.20 -11.37 -2.83
N PHE A 36 -5.34 -12.32 -3.14
CA PHE A 36 -5.45 -13.67 -2.65
C PHE A 36 -4.22 -13.98 -1.84
N GLY A 37 -4.45 -14.53 -0.65
CA GLY A 37 -3.36 -14.94 0.19
C GLY A 37 -3.91 -15.74 1.35
N ARG A 38 -3.04 -16.10 2.27
CA ARG A 38 -3.47 -16.80 3.46
C ARG A 38 -4.14 -15.80 4.37
N GLN A 39 -5.40 -16.05 4.71
CA GLN A 39 -6.14 -15.11 5.50
C GLN A 39 -7.08 -15.86 6.43
N LYS A 40 -7.20 -15.35 7.65
CA LYS A 40 -8.04 -15.97 8.65
C LYS A 40 -9.49 -15.97 8.19
N GLY A 41 -10.15 -17.09 8.37
CA GLY A 41 -11.52 -17.25 7.95
C GLY A 41 -11.68 -17.75 6.55
N GLN A 42 -10.62 -17.71 5.78
CA GLN A 42 -10.64 -18.25 4.45
C GLN A 42 -10.48 -19.75 4.50
N THR A 43 -11.38 -20.45 3.86
CA THR A 43 -11.39 -21.89 3.92
C THR A 43 -10.95 -22.48 2.61
N GLU A 44 -10.00 -23.38 2.70
CA GLU A 44 -9.56 -24.14 1.55
C GLU A 44 -9.97 -25.57 1.73
N ARG A 45 -10.59 -26.08 0.73
CA ARG A 45 -11.09 -27.42 0.82
C ARG A 45 -10.45 -28.27 -0.22
N TYR A 46 -9.97 -29.39 0.22
CA TYR A 46 -9.30 -30.26 -0.70
C TYR A 46 -10.04 -31.53 -1.00
N ARG A 47 -11.16 -31.69 -0.41
CA ARG A 47 -11.85 -32.94 -0.56
C ARG A 47 -12.35 -33.07 -1.96
N GLY A 48 -11.78 -34.03 -2.61
CA GLY A 48 -12.11 -34.22 -4.00
C GLY A 48 -11.71 -32.98 -4.75
N SER A 49 -12.59 -32.42 -5.46
CA SER A 49 -12.29 -31.27 -6.27
C SER A 49 -12.68 -29.97 -5.62
N GLU A 50 -13.05 -30.04 -4.37
CA GLU A 50 -13.55 -28.82 -3.77
C GLU A 50 -12.46 -27.99 -3.20
N TYR A 51 -12.08 -27.03 -3.95
CA TYR A 51 -11.08 -26.10 -3.55
C TYR A 51 -11.52 -24.73 -4.01
N THR A 52 -11.90 -23.91 -3.06
CA THR A 52 -12.39 -22.57 -3.36
C THR A 52 -11.33 -21.55 -3.01
N VAL A 53 -11.04 -20.72 -3.97
CA VAL A 53 -10.11 -19.61 -3.79
C VAL A 53 -10.91 -18.34 -3.90
N GLU A 54 -10.79 -17.50 -2.90
CA GLU A 54 -11.47 -16.23 -2.89
C GLU A 54 -10.50 -15.09 -2.97
N PHE A 55 -10.83 -14.13 -3.79
CA PHE A 55 -10.07 -12.89 -3.85
C PHE A 55 -10.80 -11.86 -3.00
N LEU A 56 -10.07 -11.32 -2.04
CA LEU A 56 -10.62 -10.36 -1.11
C LEU A 56 -10.27 -8.96 -1.54
N GLN A 57 -11.18 -8.05 -1.31
CA GLN A 57 -10.97 -6.66 -1.64
C GLN A 57 -9.90 -6.06 -0.72
N LYS A 58 -8.97 -5.37 -1.33
CA LYS A 58 -7.90 -4.64 -0.65
C LYS A 58 -7.80 -3.26 -1.29
N LEU A 59 -7.06 -2.40 -0.65
CA LEU A 59 -6.72 -1.11 -1.24
C LEU A 59 -5.22 -1.06 -1.45
N LYS A 60 -4.82 -0.44 -2.55
CA LYS A 60 -3.42 -0.18 -2.85
C LYS A 60 -3.19 1.32 -2.77
N ILE A 61 -2.25 1.71 -1.93
CA ILE A 61 -1.83 3.09 -1.81
C ILE A 61 -0.46 3.20 -2.45
N GLU A 62 -0.30 4.18 -3.35
CA GLU A 62 0.99 4.43 -3.99
C GLU A 62 1.41 5.85 -3.69
N ILE A 63 2.64 5.99 -3.24
CA ILE A 63 3.26 7.30 -3.02
C ILE A 63 4.69 7.25 -3.53
N VAL A 64 5.20 8.40 -3.94
CA VAL A 64 6.60 8.54 -4.32
C VAL A 64 7.23 9.56 -3.41
N ILE A 65 8.36 9.20 -2.81
CA ILE A 65 9.03 10.00 -1.79
C ILE A 65 10.54 9.96 -2.01
N GLU A 66 11.23 10.83 -1.30
CA GLU A 66 12.68 10.82 -1.31
C GLU A 66 13.21 9.64 -0.50
N ASP A 67 14.40 9.18 -0.86
CA ASP A 67 15.02 8.02 -0.20
C ASP A 67 15.09 8.19 1.31
N SER A 68 15.38 9.39 1.77
CA SER A 68 15.55 9.66 3.21
C SER A 68 14.25 9.50 4.01
N GLN A 69 13.12 9.50 3.34
CA GLN A 69 11.82 9.41 4.02
C GLN A 69 11.27 7.98 4.09
N VAL A 70 11.90 7.04 3.41
CA VAL A 70 11.34 5.70 3.25
C VAL A 70 11.08 5.00 4.57
N ASP A 71 12.09 4.95 5.42
CA ASP A 71 11.95 4.19 6.67
C ASP A 71 10.85 4.77 7.56
N MET A 72 10.80 6.08 7.68
CA MET A 72 9.80 6.75 8.49
C MET A 72 8.39 6.50 7.94
N VAL A 73 8.23 6.62 6.62
CA VAL A 73 6.93 6.42 5.98
C VAL A 73 6.47 4.97 6.11
N VAL A 74 7.36 4.02 5.87
CA VAL A 74 7.03 2.60 6.03
C VAL A 74 6.60 2.29 7.46
N ASP A 75 7.33 2.81 8.44
CA ASP A 75 6.98 2.61 9.84
C ASP A 75 5.60 3.17 10.18
N LYS A 76 5.29 4.35 9.63
CA LYS A 76 3.98 4.96 9.86
C LYS A 76 2.85 4.15 9.25
N ILE A 77 3.06 3.61 8.06
CA ILE A 77 2.05 2.76 7.42
C ILE A 77 1.83 1.49 8.23
N VAL A 78 2.92 0.84 8.65
CA VAL A 78 2.81 -0.39 9.44
C VAL A 78 2.04 -0.13 10.72
N ALA A 79 2.37 0.93 11.43
CA ALA A 79 1.70 1.24 12.70
C ALA A 79 0.21 1.49 12.50
N ALA A 80 -0.16 2.17 11.42
CA ALA A 80 -1.55 2.52 11.16
C ALA A 80 -2.37 1.37 10.59
N ALA A 81 -1.75 0.50 9.80
CA ALA A 81 -2.47 -0.56 9.07
C ALA A 81 -2.51 -1.90 9.78
N ARG A 82 -1.65 -2.10 10.77
CA ARG A 82 -1.51 -3.41 11.41
C ARG A 82 -2.71 -3.74 12.28
N THR A 83 -3.22 -4.96 12.14
CA THR A 83 -4.17 -5.55 13.09
C THR A 83 -3.54 -6.70 13.85
N GLY A 84 -2.49 -7.30 13.31
CA GLY A 84 -1.86 -8.49 13.87
C GLY A 84 -2.41 -9.78 13.30
N GLU A 85 -3.42 -9.69 12.46
CA GLU A 85 -4.03 -10.87 11.85
C GLU A 85 -3.48 -11.11 10.46
N ILE A 86 -3.57 -12.37 10.02
CA ILE A 86 -3.21 -12.72 8.65
C ILE A 86 -4.12 -11.94 7.71
N GLY A 87 -3.53 -11.33 6.69
CA GLY A 87 -4.29 -10.54 5.74
C GLY A 87 -4.09 -9.03 5.89
N ASP A 88 -3.18 -8.62 6.78
CA ASP A 88 -2.89 -7.20 6.96
C ASP A 88 -2.28 -6.53 5.73
N GLY A 89 -1.68 -7.31 4.86
CA GLY A 89 -1.12 -6.79 3.63
C GLY A 89 0.39 -6.70 3.65
N LYS A 90 0.91 -6.00 2.65
CA LYS A 90 2.37 -5.88 2.47
C LYS A 90 2.70 -4.51 1.94
N ILE A 91 3.94 -4.12 2.13
CA ILE A 91 4.48 -2.88 1.59
C ILE A 91 5.64 -3.24 0.67
N PHE A 92 5.65 -2.62 -0.51
CA PHE A 92 6.72 -2.79 -1.48
C PHE A 92 7.38 -1.45 -1.71
N VAL A 93 8.71 -1.44 -1.76
CA VAL A 93 9.47 -0.24 -2.05
C VAL A 93 10.32 -0.50 -3.27
N THR A 94 10.16 0.33 -4.28
CA THR A 94 10.90 0.18 -5.53
C THR A 94 11.55 1.50 -5.94
N PRO A 95 12.68 1.45 -6.64
CA PRO A 95 13.30 2.66 -7.15
C PRO A 95 12.41 3.31 -8.22
N VAL A 96 12.43 4.64 -8.24
CA VAL A 96 11.79 5.40 -9.30
C VAL A 96 12.90 6.16 -10.02
N GLU A 97 13.02 5.92 -11.31
CA GLU A 97 14.09 6.53 -12.09
C GLU A 97 13.77 7.97 -12.48
N LYS A 98 12.49 8.25 -12.71
CA LYS A 98 12.09 9.55 -13.21
C LYS A 98 10.65 9.87 -12.84
N ILE A 99 10.40 11.09 -12.46
CA ILE A 99 9.05 11.61 -12.24
C ILE A 99 8.89 12.86 -13.06
N VAL A 100 7.72 13.04 -13.66
CA VAL A 100 7.36 14.27 -14.35
C VAL A 100 5.95 14.64 -13.90
N ARG A 101 5.79 15.87 -13.44
CA ARG A 101 4.46 16.38 -13.09
C ARG A 101 3.80 16.87 -14.37
N ILE A 102 2.66 16.30 -14.68
CA ILE A 102 2.00 16.58 -15.97
C ILE A 102 1.64 18.05 -16.11
N ARG A 103 1.06 18.64 -15.07
CA ARG A 103 0.58 20.02 -15.14
C ARG A 103 1.69 21.04 -15.39
N THR A 104 2.82 20.86 -14.74
CA THR A 104 3.89 21.86 -14.75
C THR A 104 5.10 21.47 -15.57
N GLY A 105 5.25 20.18 -15.86
CA GLY A 105 6.47 19.68 -16.49
C GLY A 105 7.67 19.57 -15.55
N GLU A 106 7.47 19.87 -14.27
CA GLU A 106 8.55 19.70 -13.29
C GLU A 106 9.00 18.25 -13.21
N LYS A 107 10.28 18.07 -12.94
CA LYS A 107 10.88 16.73 -12.96
C LYS A 107 11.54 16.39 -11.65
N ASP A 108 11.56 15.12 -11.36
CA ASP A 108 12.32 14.50 -10.27
C ASP A 108 12.01 15.15 -8.91
N PHE A 109 13.00 15.68 -8.21
CA PHE A 109 12.77 16.21 -6.86
C PHE A 109 11.71 17.29 -6.79
N GLU A 110 11.60 18.08 -7.84
CA GLU A 110 10.59 19.13 -7.87
C GLU A 110 9.18 18.57 -8.08
N ALA A 111 9.08 17.35 -8.60
CA ALA A 111 7.82 16.69 -8.89
C ALA A 111 7.33 15.79 -7.76
N VAL A 112 8.17 15.50 -6.79
CA VAL A 112 7.80 14.62 -5.68
C VAL A 112 6.72 15.22 -4.80
#